data_338c07e47a73f4cde5dae85904245601
#
_entry.id   338c07e47a73f4cde5dae85904245601
#
_cell.length_a   1.000
_cell.length_b   1.000
_cell.length_c   1.000
_cell.angle_alpha   90.00
_cell.angle_beta   90.00
_cell.angle_gamma   90.00
#
_symmetry.space_group_name_H-M   'P 1'
#
loop_
_entity.id
_entity.type
_entity.pdbx_description
1 polymer ?
#
loop_
_entity_poly.entity_id
_entity_poly.type
_entity_poly.pdbx_seq_one_letter_code
_entity_poly.pdbx_strand_id
1 'polypeptide(L)'
;MKIRRFISVFLFAALLCGILTVPAAGLEDPDIRAKAALLVEAETDTVLYDKNSHDELSIASTTKIMSALLIFEAIERGELRLDQSVTATASALRGLPEDGSTADTVEGETLTV
;
A
#
# COMPACT_ATOMS: atom_id res chain seq x y z
N MET A 1 -48.76 39.14 -6.82
CA MET A 1 -47.94 39.47 -5.64
C MET A 1 -47.30 38.27 -4.96
N LYS A 2 -47.91 37.08 -4.89
CA LYS A 2 -47.39 35.89 -4.19
C LYS A 2 -46.17 35.28 -4.90
N ILE A 3 -46.16 35.14 -6.23
CA ILE A 3 -45.09 34.55 -7.03
C ILE A 3 -43.76 35.31 -6.86
N ARG A 4 -43.76 36.63 -6.86
CA ARG A 4 -42.54 37.44 -6.67
C ARG A 4 -41.91 37.22 -5.29
N ARG A 5 -42.72 36.98 -4.25
CA ARG A 5 -42.22 36.63 -2.91
C ARG A 5 -41.58 35.23 -2.87
N PHE A 6 -42.18 34.26 -3.55
CA PHE A 6 -41.59 32.92 -3.65
C PHE A 6 -40.26 32.91 -4.40
N ILE A 7 -40.16 33.63 -5.51
CA ILE A 7 -38.91 33.75 -6.27
C ILE A 7 -37.83 34.44 -5.42
N SER A 8 -38.21 35.51 -4.67
CA SER A 8 -37.24 36.21 -3.81
C SER A 8 -36.71 35.32 -2.66
N VAL A 9 -37.57 34.52 -2.04
CA VAL A 9 -37.17 33.59 -0.96
C VAL A 9 -36.30 32.45 -1.52
N PHE A 10 -36.64 31.94 -2.71
CA PHE A 10 -35.86 30.89 -3.36
C PHE A 10 -34.46 31.38 -3.77
N LEU A 11 -34.35 32.57 -4.34
CA LEU A 11 -33.07 33.20 -4.68
C LEU A 11 -32.23 33.50 -3.44
N PHE A 12 -32.85 33.94 -2.33
CA PHE A 12 -32.15 34.19 -1.08
C PHE A 12 -31.64 32.90 -0.44
N ALA A 13 -32.42 31.81 -0.47
CA ALA A 13 -32.03 30.50 0.02
C ALA A 13 -30.87 29.88 -0.84
N ALA A 14 -30.92 30.03 -2.16
CA ALA A 14 -29.89 29.61 -3.06
C ALA A 14 -28.56 30.38 -2.84
N LEU A 15 -28.66 31.68 -2.57
CA LEU A 15 -27.51 32.51 -2.23
C LEU A 15 -26.87 32.12 -0.88
N LEU A 16 -27.69 31.79 0.13
CA LEU A 16 -27.21 31.32 1.43
C LEU A 16 -26.50 29.96 1.33
N CYS A 17 -27.00 29.02 0.51
CA CYS A 17 -26.35 27.73 0.27
C CYS A 17 -24.98 27.89 -0.40
N GLY A 18 -24.77 28.88 -1.25
CA GLY A 18 -23.48 29.14 -1.91
C GLY A 18 -22.42 29.72 -0.98
N ILE A 19 -22.80 30.31 0.16
CA ILE A 19 -21.83 30.92 1.11
C ILE A 19 -21.31 29.90 2.14
N LEU A 20 -21.98 28.74 2.27
CA LEU A 20 -21.62 27.69 3.25
C LEU A 20 -20.58 26.67 2.72
N THR A 21 -19.92 26.93 1.59
CA THR A 21 -18.76 26.14 1.18
C THR A 21 -17.59 26.45 2.11
N VAL A 22 -17.50 25.70 3.19
CA VAL A 22 -16.29 25.68 4.02
C VAL A 22 -15.18 25.14 3.12
N PRO A 23 -14.11 25.91 2.84
CA PRO A 23 -12.96 25.33 2.17
C PRO A 23 -12.46 24.18 3.04
N ALA A 24 -12.43 22.96 2.49
CA ALA A 24 -11.71 21.88 3.13
C ALA A 24 -10.24 22.33 3.22
N ALA A 25 -9.80 22.72 4.40
CA ALA A 25 -8.39 22.92 4.66
C ALA A 25 -7.75 21.54 4.43
N GLY A 26 -7.09 21.36 3.29
CA GLY A 26 -6.28 20.17 3.03
C GLY A 26 -5.28 20.03 4.18
N LEU A 27 -5.09 18.81 4.66
CA LEU A 27 -4.00 18.53 5.58
C LEU A 27 -2.70 18.99 4.92
N GLU A 28 -1.83 19.62 5.70
CA GLU A 28 -0.51 20.03 5.24
C GLU A 28 0.24 18.79 4.74
N ASP A 29 0.93 18.91 3.60
CA ASP A 29 1.68 17.80 3.01
C ASP A 29 2.72 17.28 4.02
N PRO A 30 2.68 16.03 4.46
CA PRO A 30 3.65 15.51 5.40
C PRO A 30 5.04 15.53 4.77
N ASP A 31 6.03 16.15 5.45
CA ASP A 31 7.42 16.18 4.99
C ASP A 31 8.06 14.78 5.07
N ILE A 32 7.73 13.92 4.13
CA ILE A 32 8.27 12.56 4.04
C ILE A 32 9.58 12.58 3.27
N ARG A 33 10.70 12.22 3.94
CA ARG A 33 12.05 12.21 3.36
C ARG A 33 12.29 11.06 2.37
N ALA A 34 11.42 10.02 2.34
CA ALA A 34 11.53 8.94 1.38
C ALA A 34 11.44 9.46 -0.07
N LYS A 35 12.10 8.77 -1.00
CA LYS A 35 12.01 9.06 -2.44
C LYS A 35 10.62 8.82 -2.99
N ALA A 36 9.94 7.77 -2.50
CA ALA A 36 8.55 7.47 -2.78
C ALA A 36 7.83 7.09 -1.50
N ALA A 37 6.53 7.34 -1.44
CA ALA A 37 5.66 6.93 -0.35
C ALA A 37 4.22 6.80 -0.83
N LEU A 38 3.51 5.81 -0.32
CA LEU A 38 2.10 5.59 -0.58
C LEU A 38 1.40 5.26 0.74
N LEU A 39 0.30 5.94 1.01
CA LEU A 39 -0.59 5.64 2.13
C LEU A 39 -1.98 5.34 1.58
N VAL A 40 -2.49 4.17 1.91
CA VAL A 40 -3.80 3.70 1.46
C VAL A 40 -4.64 3.33 2.67
N GLU A 41 -5.90 3.71 2.65
CA GLU A 41 -6.89 3.23 3.60
C GLU A 41 -7.27 1.79 3.22
N ALA A 42 -7.12 0.84 4.16
CA ALA A 42 -7.13 -0.59 3.87
C ALA A 42 -8.53 -1.19 3.59
N GLU A 43 -9.60 -0.53 4.02
CA GLU A 43 -10.97 -1.04 3.82
C GLU A 43 -11.57 -0.58 2.48
N THR A 44 -11.18 0.61 2.01
CA THR A 44 -11.78 1.25 0.84
C THR A 44 -10.81 1.39 -0.33
N ASP A 45 -9.55 1.00 -0.17
CA ASP A 45 -8.46 1.22 -1.12
C ASP A 45 -8.25 2.70 -1.51
N THR A 46 -8.74 3.62 -0.66
CA THR A 46 -8.60 5.04 -0.92
C THR A 46 -7.16 5.48 -0.68
N VAL A 47 -6.53 6.06 -1.71
CA VAL A 47 -5.19 6.65 -1.59
C VAL A 47 -5.30 7.95 -0.78
N LEU A 48 -4.67 7.98 0.38
CA LEU A 48 -4.62 9.12 1.29
C LEU A 48 -3.39 10.01 1.05
N TYR A 49 -2.30 9.40 0.59
CA TYR A 49 -1.07 10.11 0.25
C TYR A 49 -0.32 9.36 -0.86
N ASP A 50 0.20 10.08 -1.83
CA ASP A 50 1.00 9.55 -2.93
C ASP A 50 2.19 10.48 -3.19
N LYS A 51 3.37 9.92 -3.14
CA LYS A 51 4.62 10.56 -3.55
C LYS A 51 5.40 9.58 -4.41
N ASN A 52 5.44 9.80 -5.70
CA ASN A 52 6.21 9.01 -6.66
C ASN A 52 5.97 7.49 -6.51
N SER A 53 4.75 7.06 -6.18
CA SER A 53 4.43 5.67 -5.87
C SER A 53 4.61 4.71 -7.06
N HIS A 54 4.65 5.25 -8.28
CA HIS A 54 4.84 4.49 -9.52
C HIS A 54 6.29 4.48 -10.01
N ASP A 55 7.22 5.12 -9.29
CA ASP A 55 8.63 5.10 -9.66
C ASP A 55 9.25 3.74 -9.40
N GLU A 56 10.01 3.24 -10.35
CA GLU A 56 10.78 2.01 -10.19
C GLU A 56 12.03 2.28 -9.33
N LEU A 57 11.98 1.85 -8.07
CA LEU A 57 13.02 2.05 -7.09
C LEU A 57 13.54 0.73 -6.55
N SER A 58 14.81 0.71 -6.17
CA SER A 58 15.38 -0.41 -5.42
C SER A 58 14.81 -0.41 -3.99
N ILE A 59 14.00 -1.40 -3.68
CA ILE A 59 13.26 -1.52 -2.43
C ILE A 59 13.91 -2.45 -1.40
N ALA A 60 15.11 -2.97 -1.73
CA ALA A 60 15.90 -3.84 -0.85
C ALA A 60 15.04 -4.97 -0.24
N SER A 61 15.14 -5.21 1.06
CA SER A 61 14.42 -6.27 1.77
C SER A 61 12.91 -6.14 1.81
N THR A 62 12.33 -5.01 1.41
CA THR A 62 10.88 -4.87 1.27
C THR A 62 10.31 -5.85 0.23
N THR A 63 11.14 -6.30 -0.73
CA THR A 63 10.80 -7.39 -1.68
C THR A 63 10.36 -8.67 -0.96
N LYS A 64 10.87 -8.96 0.24
CA LYS A 64 10.51 -10.15 1.02
C LYS A 64 9.03 -10.19 1.42
N ILE A 65 8.38 -9.03 1.52
CA ILE A 65 6.94 -8.93 1.80
C ILE A 65 6.15 -9.56 0.64
N MET A 66 6.50 -9.24 -0.61
CA MET A 66 5.87 -9.84 -1.78
C MET A 66 6.16 -11.35 -1.87
N SER A 67 7.39 -11.77 -1.56
CA SER A 67 7.74 -13.20 -1.54
C SER A 67 6.91 -13.96 -0.52
N ALA A 68 6.74 -13.43 0.69
CA ALA A 68 5.89 -14.01 1.72
C ALA A 68 4.42 -14.09 1.28
N LEU A 69 3.90 -13.03 0.68
CA LEU A 69 2.53 -13.02 0.14
C LEU A 69 2.30 -14.15 -0.86
N LEU A 70 3.21 -14.30 -1.84
CA LEU A 70 3.10 -15.36 -2.86
C LEU A 70 3.16 -16.76 -2.25
N ILE A 71 3.96 -16.97 -1.20
CA ILE A 71 4.02 -18.25 -0.47
C ILE A 71 2.69 -18.52 0.24
N PHE A 72 2.13 -17.54 0.94
CA PHE A 72 0.85 -17.71 1.61
C PHE A 72 -0.29 -17.96 0.63
N GLU A 73 -0.32 -17.27 -0.50
CA GLU A 73 -1.29 -17.55 -1.57
C GLU A 73 -1.16 -18.96 -2.13
N ALA A 74 0.07 -19.45 -2.31
CA ALA A 74 0.31 -20.83 -2.76
C ALA A 74 -0.14 -21.86 -1.72
N ILE A 75 0.02 -21.58 -0.43
CA ILE A 75 -0.49 -22.41 0.66
C ILE A 75 -2.05 -22.41 0.64
N GLU A 76 -2.66 -21.26 0.48
CA GLU A 76 -4.12 -21.13 0.42
C GLU A 76 -4.72 -21.88 -0.77
N ARG A 77 -4.03 -21.88 -1.92
CA ARG A 77 -4.40 -22.67 -3.09
C ARG A 77 -4.07 -24.18 -2.96
N GLY A 78 -3.45 -24.61 -1.87
CA GLY A 78 -3.03 -26.00 -1.64
C GLY A 78 -1.86 -26.48 -2.48
N GLU A 79 -1.12 -25.56 -3.10
CA GLU A 79 0.09 -25.84 -3.89
C GLU A 79 1.31 -26.08 -2.99
N LEU A 80 1.33 -25.45 -1.81
CA LEU A 80 2.33 -25.60 -0.77
C LEU A 80 1.67 -25.94 0.57
N ARG A 81 2.47 -26.49 1.49
CA ARG A 81 2.05 -26.77 2.87
C ARG A 81 3.13 -26.25 3.83
N LEU A 82 2.74 -25.70 4.97
CA LEU A 82 3.66 -25.21 6.00
C LEU A 82 4.59 -26.31 6.55
N ASP A 83 4.14 -27.56 6.56
CA ASP A 83 4.92 -28.73 7.01
C ASP A 83 5.70 -29.39 5.87
N GLN A 84 5.67 -28.82 4.66
CA GLN A 84 6.41 -29.33 3.52
C GLN A 84 7.92 -29.08 3.69
N SER A 85 8.71 -30.12 3.53
CA SER A 85 10.17 -30.00 3.55
C SER A 85 10.69 -29.39 2.25
N VAL A 86 11.57 -28.42 2.39
CA VAL A 86 12.29 -27.74 1.31
C VAL A 86 13.78 -27.83 1.58
N THR A 87 14.56 -28.35 0.61
CA THR A 87 16.00 -28.41 0.73
C THR A 87 16.67 -27.26 0.00
N ALA A 88 17.54 -26.55 0.69
CA ALA A 88 18.31 -25.45 0.14
C ALA A 88 19.29 -25.97 -0.93
N THR A 89 19.18 -25.46 -2.13
CA THR A 89 20.06 -25.81 -3.26
C THR A 89 21.14 -24.75 -3.45
N ALA A 90 22.30 -25.18 -4.00
CA ALA A 90 23.38 -24.26 -4.37
C ALA A 90 22.88 -23.08 -5.25
N SER A 91 21.91 -23.35 -6.11
CA SER A 91 21.33 -22.29 -6.98
C SER A 91 20.53 -21.27 -6.22
N ALA A 92 19.82 -21.68 -5.15
CA ALA A 92 19.03 -20.76 -4.32
C ALA A 92 19.92 -19.84 -3.46
N LEU A 93 21.11 -20.32 -3.11
CA LEU A 93 22.05 -19.57 -2.28
C LEU A 93 23.05 -18.73 -3.09
N ARG A 94 23.04 -18.88 -4.42
CA ARG A 94 24.00 -18.20 -5.29
C ARG A 94 23.73 -16.69 -5.34
N GLY A 95 24.81 -15.92 -5.11
CA GLY A 95 24.75 -14.46 -5.21
C GLY A 95 24.15 -13.75 -4.00
N LEU A 96 23.94 -14.47 -2.90
CA LEU A 96 23.65 -13.83 -1.62
C LEU A 96 24.89 -13.05 -1.17
N PRO A 97 24.75 -11.78 -0.76
CA PRO A 97 25.85 -10.99 -0.24
C PRO A 97 26.30 -11.55 1.12
N GLU A 98 27.61 -11.55 1.38
CA GLU A 98 28.17 -12.04 2.66
C GLU A 98 27.69 -11.23 3.87
N ASP A 99 27.42 -9.94 3.67
CA ASP A 99 26.90 -9.00 4.68
C ASP A 99 25.37 -8.86 4.63
N GLY A 100 24.69 -9.69 3.83
CA GLY A 100 23.25 -9.67 3.67
C GLY A 100 22.53 -10.22 4.90
N SER A 101 21.32 -9.70 5.15
CA SER A 101 20.41 -10.30 6.13
C SER A 101 19.86 -11.61 5.59
N THR A 102 20.48 -12.74 5.97
CA THR A 102 20.09 -14.10 5.60
C THR A 102 19.65 -14.90 6.82
N ALA A 103 19.08 -16.08 6.61
CA ALA A 103 18.78 -17.05 7.68
C ALA A 103 19.96 -18.01 7.94
N ASP A 104 21.16 -17.71 7.42
CA ASP A 104 22.37 -18.53 7.52
C ASP A 104 22.20 -19.98 7.02
N THR A 105 21.22 -20.18 6.14
CA THR A 105 20.90 -21.46 5.54
C THR A 105 22.07 -21.94 4.67
N VAL A 106 22.47 -23.22 4.82
CA VAL A 106 23.55 -23.84 4.06
C VAL A 106 23.02 -24.80 2.99
N GLU A 107 23.83 -25.06 1.98
CA GLU A 107 23.47 -26.03 0.93
C GLU A 107 23.20 -27.43 1.51
N GLY A 108 22.10 -28.03 1.08
CA GLY A 108 21.65 -29.33 1.56
C GLY A 108 20.84 -29.28 2.86
N GLU A 109 20.76 -28.15 3.51
CA GLU A 109 19.90 -27.99 4.68
C GLU A 109 18.43 -28.12 4.29
N THR A 110 17.67 -28.83 5.11
CA THR A 110 16.23 -29.07 4.90
C THR A 110 15.43 -28.36 5.99
N LEU A 111 14.55 -27.49 5.57
CA LEU A 111 13.68 -26.69 6.41
C LEU A 111 12.22 -26.96 6.03
N THR A 112 11.30 -26.50 6.83
CA THR A 112 9.87 -26.41 6.46
C THR A 112 9.57 -25.05 5.83
N VAL A 113 8.50 -24.99 5.05
CA VAL A 113 8.01 -23.74 4.46
C VAL A 113 7.67 -22.71 5.53
#